data_7023702eb3ad81f2c1eb2b29d6b93005
#
_entry.id   7023702eb3ad81f2c1eb2b29d6b93005
#
_cell.length_a   1.000
_cell.length_b   1.000
_cell.length_c   1.000
_cell.angle_alpha   90.00
_cell.angle_beta   90.00
_cell.angle_gamma   90.00
#
_symmetry.space_group_name_H-M   'P 1'
#
loop_
_entity.id
_entity.type
_entity.pdbx_description
1 polymer ?
#
loop_
_entity_poly.entity_id
_entity_poly.type
_entity_poly.pdbx_seq_one_letter_code
_entity_poly.pdbx_strand_id
1 'polypeptide(L)'
;MNRSRRDALLLGLASAGAVAGPSGAAAAPRTTAPPCPAPSPTWRTGLEGQRRGDLGDGTYLNPVLSGDRPDPGVFKDGEDYYAVFTSFHYYPGAVIWRSRDLVNWTPVGPALDRPLGSVWAMDIAKHDGRYFIYIPVLVAPDGRAEGLPFKIYVVHAASMAGPWSPPIDMGIDGHIDPGHAVGEDGKRYLFLNDGHRVRISDDGLSRAGEVEKVYDGWPIPEDWVIEAPAPEGPKILRRGGWFYLFSGQGGTAGPPTSHMVVVARSRSIHGPWENCPHNPIVRTAGKAEPWWSRGHATPVQGPAGDWWLVYHGYENGFRTLGRQTLLEPFDWTSDDWPKARGGVLAGPLPKPVPKSRESHGLALSDILRRDRLGIGLQFHDPQPGYLDRARFTPDGLVLAGQGTGPADASPLAFVAGDRAYEVTVDLEIVGAAMGGLLLFYDDKLFCGLGAEPEALHAYKTGSAQSYPSPGPAVGRRLSLRVVNDENVATFFVRAADAPWRKAVSYEVAGYNHNMADGFVSLRPALFAAGDGELVFRKLTYRALQPPG
;
A
#
# COMPACT_ATOMS: atom_id res chain seq x y z
N MET A 1 33.03 38.20 8.80
CA MET A 1 32.53 39.58 8.66
C MET A 1 31.03 39.56 8.41
N ASN A 2 30.38 39.98 9.42
CA ASN A 2 29.19 40.79 9.64
C ASN A 2 27.81 40.18 9.39
N ARG A 3 27.15 39.91 10.52
CA ARG A 3 26.04 40.62 11.25
C ARG A 3 24.67 40.44 10.59
N SER A 4 23.81 39.62 11.20
CA SER A 4 22.79 40.01 12.20
C SER A 4 21.74 41.01 11.69
N ARG A 5 20.52 40.55 11.50
CA ARG A 5 19.28 41.33 11.66
C ARG A 5 18.23 40.53 12.40
N ARG A 6 18.28 40.62 13.72
CA ARG A 6 17.14 40.59 14.63
C ARG A 6 16.84 42.00 15.05
N ASP A 7 15.59 42.25 15.47
CA ASP A 7 15.00 43.43 16.10
C ASP A 7 14.32 44.41 15.17
N ALA A 8 13.00 44.41 15.24
CA ALA A 8 12.14 45.57 15.55
C ALA A 8 10.68 45.29 15.20
N LEU A 9 9.85 45.23 16.19
CA LEU A 9 8.52 45.87 16.19
C LEU A 9 7.80 45.62 17.53
N LEU A 10 8.01 46.56 18.42
CA LEU A 10 7.13 46.85 19.52
C LEU A 10 6.71 48.34 19.40
N LEU A 11 5.46 48.60 19.79
CA LEU A 11 4.86 49.91 20.14
C LEU A 11 3.93 50.58 19.13
N GLY A 12 2.69 50.73 19.62
CA GLY A 12 1.68 51.60 19.03
C GLY A 12 0.32 51.47 19.70
N LEU A 13 0.21 51.75 21.03
CA LEU A 13 -1.03 52.06 21.71
C LEU A 13 -1.37 53.54 21.50
N ALA A 14 -2.58 53.87 21.07
CA ALA A 14 -3.20 55.15 21.31
C ALA A 14 -4.72 55.04 21.33
N SER A 15 -5.24 55.56 22.39
CA SER A 15 -6.62 55.67 22.89
C SER A 15 -7.41 56.81 22.25
N ALA A 16 -8.71 56.73 22.27
CA ALA A 16 -9.76 57.74 22.59
C ALA A 16 -10.96 57.56 21.64
N GLY A 17 -12.18 57.51 22.06
CA GLY A 17 -13.03 58.34 22.78
C GLY A 17 -14.47 57.98 22.47
N ALA A 18 -15.30 57.81 23.47
CA ALA A 18 -16.73 57.49 23.38
C ALA A 18 -17.56 58.70 22.98
N VAL A 19 -18.58 58.47 22.14
CA VAL A 19 -19.80 59.29 22.10
C VAL A 19 -21.00 58.34 21.97
N ALA A 20 -21.87 58.41 22.99
CA ALA A 20 -23.12 57.67 23.03
C ALA A 20 -24.25 58.44 22.35
N GLY A 21 -25.06 57.75 21.57
CA GLY A 21 -26.38 58.18 21.12
C GLY A 21 -27.34 56.99 21.03
N PRO A 22 -28.61 57.10 21.48
CA PRO A 22 -29.50 55.96 21.54
C PRO A 22 -30.24 55.76 20.24
N SER A 23 -30.27 54.56 19.72
CA SER A 23 -31.22 54.18 18.67
C SER A 23 -31.58 52.71 18.74
N GLY A 24 -32.85 52.51 18.57
CA GLY A 24 -33.68 51.35 18.74
C GLY A 24 -33.10 50.00 18.35
N ALA A 25 -33.29 49.04 19.21
CA ALA A 25 -33.02 47.63 18.95
C ALA A 25 -34.02 47.06 17.95
N ALA A 26 -33.62 46.96 16.68
CA ALA A 26 -34.23 46.04 15.75
C ALA A 26 -33.71 44.64 16.07
N ALA A 27 -34.64 43.69 16.34
CA ALA A 27 -34.31 42.29 16.59
C ALA A 27 -33.58 41.72 15.36
N ALA A 28 -32.32 41.33 15.57
CA ALA A 28 -31.56 40.61 14.54
C ALA A 28 -32.26 39.29 14.20
N PRO A 29 -32.33 38.90 12.91
CA PRO A 29 -32.89 37.62 12.53
C PRO A 29 -32.07 36.51 13.22
N ARG A 30 -32.76 35.58 13.87
CA ARG A 30 -32.15 34.37 14.41
C ARG A 30 -31.52 33.60 13.24
N THR A 31 -30.21 33.67 13.08
CA THR A 31 -29.49 32.74 12.27
C THR A 31 -29.66 31.35 12.87
N THR A 32 -30.46 30.49 12.23
CA THR A 32 -30.48 29.06 12.53
C THR A 32 -29.05 28.57 12.36
N ALA A 33 -28.50 27.99 13.43
CA ALA A 33 -27.20 27.30 13.32
C ALA A 33 -27.25 26.33 12.16
N PRO A 34 -26.19 26.24 11.34
CA PRO A 34 -26.15 25.25 10.26
C PRO A 34 -26.42 23.86 10.87
N PRO A 35 -27.19 22.99 10.19
CA PRO A 35 -27.45 21.66 10.68
C PRO A 35 -26.11 20.97 10.96
N CYS A 36 -26.00 20.28 12.09
CA CYS A 36 -24.84 19.42 12.39
C CYS A 36 -24.58 18.56 11.17
N PRO A 37 -23.36 18.52 10.64
CA PRO A 37 -23.03 17.63 9.54
C PRO A 37 -23.43 16.20 9.95
N ALA A 38 -24.09 15.49 9.04
CA ALA A 38 -24.41 14.08 9.26
C ALA A 38 -23.12 13.33 9.64
N PRO A 39 -23.18 12.41 10.61
CA PRO A 39 -21.99 11.65 10.99
C PRO A 39 -21.42 10.98 9.75
N SER A 40 -20.10 11.06 9.58
CA SER A 40 -19.42 10.41 8.47
C SER A 40 -19.72 8.91 8.52
N PRO A 41 -19.96 8.26 7.36
CA PRO A 41 -20.20 6.82 7.33
C PRO A 41 -19.00 6.09 7.93
N THR A 42 -19.26 5.08 8.76
CA THR A 42 -18.23 4.30 9.43
C THR A 42 -18.11 2.93 8.80
N TRP A 43 -16.88 2.41 8.75
CA TRP A 43 -16.64 1.04 8.31
C TRP A 43 -17.27 0.05 9.28
N ARG A 44 -17.70 -1.08 8.72
CA ARG A 44 -18.14 -2.21 9.54
C ARG A 44 -16.94 -2.84 10.26
N THR A 45 -17.14 -3.34 11.46
CA THR A 45 -16.15 -4.10 12.23
C THR A 45 -16.00 -5.51 11.66
N GLY A 46 -14.76 -5.86 11.30
CA GLY A 46 -14.35 -7.17 10.80
C GLY A 46 -13.62 -8.01 11.85
N LEU A 47 -12.69 -8.86 11.38
CA LEU A 47 -11.81 -9.67 12.24
C LEU A 47 -11.00 -8.78 13.18
N GLU A 48 -10.92 -9.13 14.46
CA GLU A 48 -10.10 -8.42 15.47
C GLU A 48 -10.36 -6.92 15.56
N GLY A 49 -11.58 -6.51 15.20
CA GLY A 49 -11.96 -5.10 15.15
C GLY A 49 -11.55 -4.38 13.86
N GLN A 50 -10.82 -5.02 12.95
CA GLN A 50 -10.34 -4.41 11.70
C GLN A 50 -11.50 -3.80 10.90
N ARG A 51 -11.25 -2.65 10.26
CA ARG A 51 -12.25 -2.01 9.40
C ARG A 51 -12.53 -2.87 8.16
N ARG A 52 -13.80 -2.96 7.80
CA ARG A 52 -14.28 -3.73 6.66
C ARG A 52 -15.10 -2.86 5.74
N GLY A 53 -14.75 -2.84 4.45
CA GLY A 53 -15.45 -2.04 3.44
C GLY A 53 -16.90 -2.48 3.19
N ASP A 54 -17.20 -3.78 3.25
CA ASP A 54 -18.56 -4.32 3.12
C ASP A 54 -19.43 -3.95 4.33
N LEU A 55 -20.42 -3.06 4.13
CA LEU A 55 -21.28 -2.57 5.21
C LEU A 55 -22.40 -3.57 5.60
N GLY A 56 -22.62 -4.61 4.78
CA GLY A 56 -23.60 -5.68 5.05
C GLY A 56 -25.04 -5.35 4.67
N ASP A 57 -25.31 -4.16 4.18
CA ASP A 57 -26.62 -3.65 3.76
C ASP A 57 -26.80 -3.58 2.22
N GLY A 58 -25.83 -4.13 1.48
CA GLY A 58 -25.77 -4.07 0.01
C GLY A 58 -24.88 -2.95 -0.53
N THR A 59 -24.25 -2.20 0.36
CA THR A 59 -23.28 -1.14 0.03
C THR A 59 -21.89 -1.43 0.55
N TYR A 60 -20.91 -0.70 0.05
CA TYR A 60 -19.54 -0.73 0.55
C TYR A 60 -18.95 0.68 0.67
N LEU A 61 -17.95 0.81 1.53
CA LEU A 61 -17.15 2.01 1.73
C LEU A 61 -15.68 1.70 1.43
N ASN A 62 -15.03 2.55 0.66
CA ASN A 62 -13.60 2.42 0.41
C ASN A 62 -12.77 2.67 1.67
N PRO A 63 -11.60 1.99 1.85
CA PRO A 63 -10.99 1.08 0.90
C PRO A 63 -11.65 -0.31 0.94
N VAL A 64 -11.60 -1.04 -0.17
CA VAL A 64 -12.03 -2.45 -0.22
C VAL A 64 -10.95 -3.40 0.30
N LEU A 65 -9.69 -2.99 0.24
CA LEU A 65 -8.57 -3.61 0.98
C LEU A 65 -7.79 -2.52 1.68
N SER A 66 -7.87 -2.50 2.99
CA SER A 66 -7.18 -1.54 3.85
C SER A 66 -5.70 -1.90 4.04
N GLY A 67 -4.89 -0.87 4.35
CA GLY A 67 -3.45 -0.98 4.43
C GLY A 67 -2.79 -1.01 3.05
N ASP A 68 -1.49 -1.17 3.03
CA ASP A 68 -0.65 -1.05 1.84
C ASP A 68 -0.89 -2.19 0.84
N ARG A 69 -1.73 -1.90 -0.14
CA ARG A 69 -2.11 -2.78 -1.26
C ARG A 69 -2.15 -1.96 -2.56
N PRO A 70 -0.98 -1.42 -2.97
CA PRO A 70 -0.89 -0.52 -4.11
C PRO A 70 -0.86 -1.25 -5.45
N ASP A 71 -1.10 -0.48 -6.53
CA ASP A 71 -0.88 -0.89 -7.90
C ASP A 71 -1.58 -2.22 -8.27
N PRO A 72 -2.90 -2.34 -8.05
CA PRO A 72 -3.60 -3.60 -8.20
C PRO A 72 -3.59 -4.12 -9.64
N GLY A 73 -2.90 -5.24 -9.87
CA GLY A 73 -3.08 -6.06 -11.06
C GLY A 73 -4.23 -7.04 -10.83
N VAL A 74 -5.39 -6.84 -11.47
CA VAL A 74 -6.58 -7.66 -11.23
C VAL A 74 -6.95 -8.47 -12.46
N PHE A 75 -7.22 -9.76 -12.24
CA PHE A 75 -7.61 -10.70 -13.28
C PHE A 75 -8.90 -11.45 -12.91
N LYS A 76 -9.85 -11.53 -13.84
CA LYS A 76 -11.09 -12.30 -13.69
C LYS A 76 -10.95 -13.68 -14.32
N ASP A 77 -11.25 -14.74 -13.57
CA ASP A 77 -11.30 -16.12 -14.07
C ASP A 77 -12.61 -16.79 -13.63
N GLY A 78 -13.55 -16.89 -14.55
CA GLY A 78 -14.89 -17.36 -14.24
C GLY A 78 -15.60 -16.46 -13.23
N GLU A 79 -15.92 -17.01 -12.08
CA GLU A 79 -16.56 -16.28 -10.96
C GLU A 79 -15.54 -15.65 -10.00
N ASP A 80 -14.27 -16.01 -10.13
CA ASP A 80 -13.21 -15.56 -9.23
C ASP A 80 -12.46 -14.35 -9.81
N TYR A 81 -12.08 -13.45 -8.93
CA TYR A 81 -11.16 -12.35 -9.18
C TYR A 81 -9.89 -12.59 -8.40
N TYR A 82 -8.77 -12.43 -9.03
CA TYR A 82 -7.45 -12.51 -8.40
C TYR A 82 -6.74 -11.18 -8.52
N ALA A 83 -6.06 -10.78 -7.44
CA ALA A 83 -5.29 -9.54 -7.41
C ALA A 83 -3.88 -9.79 -6.89
N VAL A 84 -2.91 -9.07 -7.46
CA VAL A 84 -1.54 -8.92 -6.95
C VAL A 84 -1.25 -7.45 -6.76
N PHE A 85 -0.29 -7.16 -5.87
CA PHE A 85 0.06 -5.81 -5.47
C PHE A 85 1.57 -5.66 -5.40
N THR A 86 2.09 -4.48 -5.68
CA THR A 86 3.49 -4.13 -5.40
C THR A 86 3.88 -4.57 -4.00
N SER A 87 4.97 -5.31 -3.86
CA SER A 87 5.47 -5.79 -2.56
C SER A 87 6.82 -5.20 -2.16
N PHE A 88 7.45 -4.45 -3.07
CA PHE A 88 8.77 -3.85 -2.87
C PHE A 88 9.79 -4.86 -2.31
N HIS A 89 10.40 -4.55 -1.19
CA HIS A 89 11.44 -5.37 -0.55
C HIS A 89 10.89 -6.46 0.38
N TYR A 90 9.56 -6.70 0.40
CA TYR A 90 8.93 -7.64 1.32
C TYR A 90 8.78 -9.04 0.72
N TYR A 91 9.34 -10.05 1.40
CA TYR A 91 9.35 -11.45 0.96
C TYR A 91 8.91 -12.44 2.05
N PRO A 92 8.25 -13.58 1.69
CA PRO A 92 7.78 -13.94 0.34
C PRO A 92 6.87 -12.87 -0.25
N GLY A 93 7.05 -12.55 -1.54
CA GLY A 93 6.38 -11.45 -2.24
C GLY A 93 5.34 -11.91 -3.26
N ALA A 94 4.80 -10.95 -4.03
CA ALA A 94 3.77 -11.20 -5.04
C ALA A 94 2.58 -11.98 -4.44
N VAL A 95 2.02 -11.48 -3.33
CA VAL A 95 0.92 -12.15 -2.62
C VAL A 95 -0.35 -12.03 -3.41
N ILE A 96 -0.97 -13.18 -3.72
CA ILE A 96 -2.20 -13.27 -4.48
C ILE A 96 -3.38 -13.18 -3.51
N TRP A 97 -4.35 -12.36 -3.86
CA TRP A 97 -5.64 -12.24 -3.19
C TRP A 97 -6.76 -12.69 -4.10
N ARG A 98 -7.83 -13.24 -3.53
CA ARG A 98 -9.01 -13.71 -4.25
C ARG A 98 -10.27 -13.06 -3.72
N SER A 99 -11.19 -12.75 -4.65
CA SER A 99 -12.56 -12.27 -4.38
C SER A 99 -13.56 -12.90 -5.33
N ARG A 100 -14.85 -12.86 -4.98
CA ARG A 100 -15.98 -13.14 -5.87
C ARG A 100 -16.93 -11.97 -6.07
N ASP A 101 -16.66 -10.88 -5.36
CA ASP A 101 -17.54 -9.70 -5.37
C ASP A 101 -16.80 -8.37 -5.46
N LEU A 102 -15.45 -8.38 -5.66
CA LEU A 102 -14.57 -7.23 -5.73
C LEU A 102 -14.47 -6.39 -4.43
N VAL A 103 -15.29 -6.66 -3.43
CA VAL A 103 -15.33 -5.95 -2.14
C VAL A 103 -14.68 -6.76 -1.03
N ASN A 104 -14.96 -8.06 -1.01
CA ASN A 104 -14.42 -8.96 0.00
C ASN A 104 -13.28 -9.79 -0.60
N TRP A 105 -12.10 -9.70 0.01
CA TRP A 105 -10.86 -10.32 -0.47
C TRP A 105 -10.22 -11.16 0.61
N THR A 106 -9.67 -12.32 0.24
CA THR A 106 -8.89 -13.19 1.11
C THR A 106 -7.57 -13.55 0.45
N PRO A 107 -6.45 -13.68 1.22
CA PRO A 107 -5.17 -14.06 0.65
C PRO A 107 -5.16 -15.53 0.24
N VAL A 108 -4.50 -15.83 -0.88
CA VAL A 108 -4.27 -17.19 -1.40
C VAL A 108 -2.88 -17.68 -1.01
N GLY A 109 -1.87 -16.91 -1.32
CA GLY A 109 -0.46 -17.23 -1.05
C GLY A 109 0.49 -16.36 -1.85
N PRO A 110 1.79 -16.42 -1.55
CA PRO A 110 2.82 -15.74 -2.32
C PRO A 110 3.15 -16.52 -3.61
N ALA A 111 3.48 -15.79 -4.66
CA ALA A 111 3.98 -16.36 -5.91
C ALA A 111 5.52 -16.26 -6.05
N LEU A 112 6.18 -15.54 -5.15
CA LEU A 112 7.62 -15.28 -5.20
C LEU A 112 8.24 -15.45 -3.82
N ASP A 113 8.99 -16.52 -3.62
CA ASP A 113 9.72 -16.81 -2.37
C ASP A 113 11.21 -16.42 -2.44
N ARG A 114 11.76 -16.31 -3.64
CA ARG A 114 13.16 -15.95 -3.86
C ARG A 114 13.34 -14.43 -3.91
N PRO A 115 14.19 -13.84 -3.07
CA PRO A 115 14.54 -12.43 -3.17
C PRO A 115 15.26 -12.12 -4.49
N LEU A 116 14.75 -11.14 -5.22
CA LEU A 116 15.31 -10.67 -6.49
C LEU A 116 15.68 -9.18 -6.44
N GLY A 117 15.17 -8.44 -5.47
CA GLY A 117 15.25 -7.00 -5.35
C GLY A 117 13.90 -6.39 -5.00
N SER A 118 13.65 -5.14 -5.36
CA SER A 118 12.38 -4.45 -5.09
C SER A 118 11.35 -4.79 -6.17
N VAL A 119 10.24 -5.42 -5.79
CA VAL A 119 9.13 -5.86 -6.66
C VAL A 119 8.10 -4.75 -6.80
N TRP A 120 7.93 -4.26 -8.02
CA TRP A 120 7.00 -3.17 -8.36
C TRP A 120 5.69 -3.68 -8.95
N ALA A 121 4.92 -2.82 -9.62
CA ALA A 121 3.57 -3.15 -10.08
C ALA A 121 3.53 -4.28 -11.10
N MET A 122 2.81 -5.34 -10.76
CA MET A 122 2.72 -6.59 -11.52
C MET A 122 1.45 -6.67 -12.34
N ASP A 123 1.43 -7.61 -13.29
CA ASP A 123 0.22 -8.01 -13.99
C ASP A 123 -0.02 -9.52 -13.93
N ILE A 124 -1.30 -9.90 -13.87
CA ILE A 124 -1.74 -11.31 -13.94
C ILE A 124 -2.38 -11.56 -15.30
N ALA A 125 -1.99 -12.65 -15.94
CA ALA A 125 -2.61 -13.11 -17.17
C ALA A 125 -2.90 -14.61 -17.14
N LYS A 126 -3.87 -15.05 -17.97
CA LYS A 126 -4.11 -16.46 -18.27
C LYS A 126 -4.02 -16.66 -19.78
N HIS A 127 -3.27 -17.65 -20.21
CA HIS A 127 -3.14 -18.02 -21.61
C HIS A 127 -2.93 -19.53 -21.74
N ASP A 128 -3.67 -20.18 -22.62
CA ASP A 128 -3.63 -21.64 -22.87
C ASP A 128 -3.69 -22.47 -21.57
N GLY A 129 -4.62 -22.09 -20.66
CA GLY A 129 -4.85 -22.80 -19.40
C GLY A 129 -3.80 -22.57 -18.32
N ARG A 130 -2.78 -21.76 -18.56
CA ARG A 130 -1.70 -21.44 -17.64
C ARG A 130 -1.83 -20.00 -17.13
N TYR A 131 -1.51 -19.77 -15.86
CA TYR A 131 -1.43 -18.44 -15.27
C TYR A 131 0.00 -17.92 -15.29
N PHE A 132 0.13 -16.62 -15.47
CA PHE A 132 1.39 -15.88 -15.50
C PHE A 132 1.28 -14.66 -14.59
N ILE A 133 2.36 -14.36 -13.87
CA ILE A 133 2.54 -13.07 -13.21
C ILE A 133 3.81 -12.45 -13.77
N TYR A 134 3.68 -11.30 -14.42
CA TYR A 134 4.79 -10.50 -14.95
C TYR A 134 5.24 -9.52 -13.88
N ILE A 135 6.51 -9.60 -13.48
CA ILE A 135 7.04 -9.02 -12.27
C ILE A 135 8.19 -8.07 -12.60
N PRO A 136 8.01 -6.76 -12.54
CA PRO A 136 9.12 -5.82 -12.65
C PRO A 136 9.88 -5.77 -11.32
N VAL A 137 11.18 -5.89 -11.39
CA VAL A 137 12.07 -5.90 -10.24
C VAL A 137 13.16 -4.86 -10.42
N LEU A 138 13.27 -3.93 -9.48
CA LEU A 138 14.46 -3.11 -9.34
C LEU A 138 15.53 -3.99 -8.70
N VAL A 139 16.46 -4.47 -9.52
CA VAL A 139 17.58 -5.29 -9.06
C VAL A 139 18.65 -4.37 -8.46
N ALA A 140 19.32 -4.82 -7.38
CA ALA A 140 20.40 -4.06 -6.79
C ALA A 140 21.46 -3.78 -7.88
N PRO A 141 21.89 -2.52 -8.06
CA PRO A 141 22.89 -2.20 -9.06
C PRO A 141 24.20 -2.91 -8.67
N ASP A 142 24.74 -3.70 -9.57
CA ASP A 142 26.11 -4.22 -9.49
C ASP A 142 27.17 -3.11 -9.71
N GLY A 143 26.75 -1.86 -9.57
CA GLY A 143 27.58 -0.65 -9.65
C GLY A 143 27.94 -0.21 -11.07
N ARG A 144 27.35 -0.80 -12.12
CA ARG A 144 27.76 -0.56 -13.52
C ARG A 144 26.62 -0.33 -14.52
N ALA A 145 25.35 -0.30 -14.11
CA ALA A 145 24.24 -0.15 -15.04
C ALA A 145 24.08 1.31 -15.51
N GLU A 146 24.20 1.55 -16.80
CA GLU A 146 23.64 2.75 -17.44
C GLU A 146 22.11 2.58 -17.50
N GLY A 147 21.34 3.46 -16.88
CA GLY A 147 19.87 3.45 -16.83
C GLY A 147 19.30 2.92 -15.52
N LEU A 148 17.95 2.85 -15.45
CA LEU A 148 17.26 2.29 -14.28
C LEU A 148 17.45 0.76 -14.28
N PRO A 149 17.97 0.16 -13.20
CA PRO A 149 18.30 -1.27 -13.15
C PRO A 149 17.05 -2.13 -12.93
N PHE A 150 16.00 -1.92 -13.74
CA PHE A 150 14.81 -2.74 -13.75
C PHE A 150 14.93 -3.92 -14.71
N LYS A 151 14.34 -5.05 -14.33
CA LYS A 151 14.14 -6.24 -15.15
C LYS A 151 12.73 -6.76 -15.01
N ILE A 152 12.16 -7.27 -16.09
CA ILE A 152 10.89 -7.97 -16.03
C ILE A 152 11.15 -9.47 -15.90
N TYR A 153 10.65 -10.05 -14.81
CA TYR A 153 10.61 -11.49 -14.61
C TYR A 153 9.18 -12.01 -14.85
N VAL A 154 9.07 -13.31 -15.07
CA VAL A 154 7.79 -14.00 -15.10
C VAL A 154 7.83 -15.26 -14.24
N VAL A 155 6.74 -15.51 -13.52
CA VAL A 155 6.44 -16.81 -12.90
C VAL A 155 5.15 -17.35 -13.50
N HIS A 156 5.01 -18.68 -13.57
CA HIS A 156 3.82 -19.31 -14.12
C HIS A 156 3.38 -20.52 -13.29
N ALA A 157 2.08 -20.83 -13.36
CA ALA A 157 1.50 -21.97 -12.67
C ALA A 157 0.27 -22.51 -13.41
N ALA A 158 -0.13 -23.75 -13.10
CA ALA A 158 -1.40 -24.31 -13.57
C ALA A 158 -2.60 -23.87 -12.71
N SER A 159 -2.34 -23.31 -11.52
CA SER A 159 -3.35 -22.86 -10.58
C SER A 159 -2.87 -21.57 -9.89
N MET A 160 -3.81 -20.68 -9.55
CA MET A 160 -3.51 -19.47 -8.77
C MET A 160 -3.02 -19.76 -7.35
N ALA A 161 -3.29 -20.95 -6.83
CA ALA A 161 -2.71 -21.42 -5.57
C ALA A 161 -1.29 -21.97 -5.71
N GLY A 162 -0.72 -21.98 -6.91
CA GLY A 162 0.57 -22.57 -7.21
C GLY A 162 0.54 -24.10 -7.39
N PRO A 163 1.67 -24.79 -7.30
CA PRO A 163 3.00 -24.18 -7.09
C PRO A 163 3.42 -23.30 -8.27
N TRP A 164 4.04 -22.18 -7.98
CA TRP A 164 4.59 -21.26 -8.98
C TRP A 164 5.99 -21.71 -9.42
N SER A 165 6.31 -21.45 -10.67
CA SER A 165 7.65 -21.72 -11.20
C SER A 165 8.69 -20.82 -10.52
N PRO A 166 9.99 -21.18 -10.55
CA PRO A 166 11.05 -20.21 -10.31
C PRO A 166 10.89 -19.00 -11.25
N PRO A 167 11.32 -17.79 -10.81
CA PRO A 167 11.26 -16.60 -11.66
C PRO A 167 12.21 -16.71 -12.86
N ILE A 168 11.70 -16.36 -14.04
CA ILE A 168 12.41 -16.39 -15.32
C ILE A 168 12.64 -14.94 -15.76
N ASP A 169 13.89 -14.55 -16.02
CA ASP A 169 14.25 -13.26 -16.61
C ASP A 169 13.79 -13.23 -18.08
N MET A 170 12.93 -12.28 -18.42
CA MET A 170 12.36 -12.19 -19.77
C MET A 170 13.27 -11.50 -20.80
N GLY A 171 14.40 -10.94 -20.37
CA GLY A 171 15.28 -10.13 -21.21
C GLY A 171 14.68 -8.76 -21.57
N ILE A 172 13.84 -8.20 -20.71
CA ILE A 172 13.26 -6.87 -20.84
C ILE A 172 13.82 -6.02 -19.71
N ASP A 173 14.71 -5.08 -20.03
CA ASP A 173 15.44 -4.25 -19.09
C ASP A 173 14.98 -2.78 -19.15
N GLY A 174 15.13 -2.06 -18.04
CA GLY A 174 14.88 -0.60 -17.95
C GLY A 174 13.40 -0.21 -17.90
N HIS A 175 12.49 -1.16 -17.78
CA HIS A 175 11.04 -0.92 -17.80
C HIS A 175 10.33 -1.49 -16.58
N ILE A 176 9.16 -0.88 -16.28
CA ILE A 176 8.26 -1.28 -15.19
C ILE A 176 6.83 -1.48 -15.70
N ASP A 177 5.94 -1.91 -14.81
CA ASP A 177 4.49 -1.93 -14.96
C ASP A 177 4.01 -2.72 -16.18
N PRO A 178 4.40 -4.00 -16.35
CA PRO A 178 3.92 -4.79 -17.46
C PRO A 178 2.39 -4.91 -17.44
N GLY A 179 1.77 -4.76 -18.62
CA GLY A 179 0.35 -5.01 -18.85
C GLY A 179 0.19 -5.98 -20.04
N HIS A 180 -0.26 -7.21 -19.77
CA HIS A 180 -0.38 -8.24 -20.78
C HIS A 180 -1.58 -8.02 -21.71
N ALA A 181 -1.38 -8.25 -23.01
CA ALA A 181 -2.44 -8.23 -24.01
C ALA A 181 -2.21 -9.28 -25.11
N VAL A 182 -3.32 -9.68 -25.75
CA VAL A 182 -3.30 -10.44 -27.00
C VAL A 182 -3.83 -9.53 -28.11
N GLY A 183 -3.03 -9.33 -29.16
CA GLY A 183 -3.39 -8.51 -30.30
C GLY A 183 -4.44 -9.16 -31.22
N GLU A 184 -4.93 -8.41 -32.19
CA GLU A 184 -5.79 -8.91 -33.26
C GLU A 184 -5.07 -9.92 -34.18
N ASP A 185 -3.74 -9.88 -34.17
CA ASP A 185 -2.84 -10.81 -34.86
C ASP A 185 -2.61 -12.13 -34.11
N GLY A 186 -3.24 -12.29 -32.92
CA GLY A 186 -3.08 -13.45 -32.07
C GLY A 186 -1.74 -13.50 -31.31
N LYS A 187 -0.89 -12.48 -31.43
CA LYS A 187 0.39 -12.40 -30.72
C LYS A 187 0.22 -11.82 -29.33
N ARG A 188 1.17 -12.15 -28.46
CA ARG A 188 1.21 -11.68 -27.08
C ARG A 188 2.14 -10.49 -26.94
N TYR A 189 1.70 -9.51 -26.15
CA TYR A 189 2.42 -8.27 -25.90
C TYR A 189 2.43 -7.94 -24.40
N LEU A 190 3.49 -7.24 -23.96
CA LEU A 190 3.49 -6.49 -22.72
C LEU A 190 3.55 -5.00 -23.07
N PHE A 191 2.58 -4.26 -22.59
CA PHE A 191 2.66 -2.80 -22.49
C PHE A 191 3.45 -2.46 -21.24
N LEU A 192 4.21 -1.37 -21.28
CA LEU A 192 5.17 -0.98 -20.25
C LEU A 192 4.98 0.51 -19.93
N ASN A 193 5.68 1.02 -18.92
CA ASN A 193 5.71 2.44 -18.62
C ASN A 193 6.10 3.28 -19.84
N ASP A 194 5.82 4.60 -19.75
CA ASP A 194 6.13 5.61 -20.78
C ASP A 194 5.57 5.30 -22.17
N GLY A 195 4.48 4.52 -22.22
CA GLY A 195 3.80 4.16 -23.46
C GLY A 195 4.57 3.20 -24.36
N HIS A 196 5.47 2.44 -23.79
CA HIS A 196 6.21 1.40 -24.50
C HIS A 196 5.41 0.10 -24.60
N ARG A 197 5.79 -0.73 -25.55
CA ARG A 197 5.26 -2.06 -25.77
C ARG A 197 6.36 -2.98 -26.31
N VAL A 198 6.29 -4.25 -25.96
CA VAL A 198 7.16 -5.30 -26.50
C VAL A 198 6.36 -6.54 -26.84
N ARG A 199 6.66 -7.16 -27.97
CA ARG A 199 6.15 -8.50 -28.28
C ARG A 199 6.88 -9.53 -27.42
N ILE A 200 6.14 -10.47 -26.83
CA ILE A 200 6.69 -11.62 -26.10
C ILE A 200 6.48 -12.92 -26.88
N SER A 201 7.21 -13.97 -26.51
CA SER A 201 7.10 -15.32 -27.07
C SER A 201 5.68 -15.87 -26.87
N ASP A 202 5.28 -16.81 -27.73
CA ASP A 202 3.95 -17.41 -27.67
C ASP A 202 3.73 -18.19 -26.34
N ASP A 203 4.80 -18.76 -25.74
CA ASP A 203 4.76 -19.36 -24.41
C ASP A 203 4.73 -18.34 -23.25
N GLY A 204 4.97 -17.07 -23.54
CA GLY A 204 4.91 -15.96 -22.59
C GLY A 204 6.11 -15.82 -21.65
N LEU A 205 7.22 -16.48 -21.93
CA LEU A 205 8.35 -16.59 -21.01
C LEU A 205 9.56 -15.74 -21.39
N SER A 206 9.55 -15.10 -22.55
CA SER A 206 10.68 -14.29 -23.03
C SER A 206 10.24 -13.15 -23.95
N ARG A 207 11.10 -12.18 -24.13
CA ARG A 207 10.99 -11.16 -25.17
C ARG A 207 11.11 -11.81 -26.56
N ALA A 208 10.27 -11.37 -27.51
CA ALA A 208 10.28 -11.84 -28.90
C ALA A 208 10.33 -10.71 -29.95
N GLY A 209 10.52 -9.47 -29.52
CA GLY A 209 10.63 -8.28 -30.37
C GLY A 209 11.41 -7.18 -29.67
N GLU A 210 11.59 -6.05 -30.35
CA GLU A 210 12.16 -4.85 -29.76
C GLU A 210 11.11 -4.13 -28.90
N VAL A 211 11.57 -3.35 -27.93
CA VAL A 211 10.71 -2.45 -27.16
C VAL A 211 10.46 -1.22 -28.03
N GLU A 212 9.18 -0.91 -28.26
CA GLU A 212 8.74 0.17 -29.14
C GLU A 212 7.87 1.15 -28.35
N LYS A 213 8.07 2.44 -28.55
CA LYS A 213 7.14 3.46 -28.05
C LYS A 213 5.92 3.53 -28.96
N VAL A 214 4.73 3.28 -28.43
CA VAL A 214 3.48 3.21 -29.20
C VAL A 214 2.44 4.24 -28.74
N TYR A 215 2.68 4.93 -27.61
CA TYR A 215 1.77 5.92 -27.06
C TYR A 215 2.55 7.01 -26.31
N ASP A 216 2.17 8.29 -26.51
CA ASP A 216 2.87 9.43 -25.88
C ASP A 216 2.27 9.89 -24.55
N GLY A 217 1.19 9.25 -24.11
CA GLY A 217 0.42 9.69 -22.97
C GLY A 217 -0.67 10.72 -23.33
N TRP A 218 -1.49 11.04 -22.36
CA TRP A 218 -2.44 12.13 -22.46
C TRP A 218 -1.74 13.45 -22.10
N PRO A 219 -1.92 14.52 -22.88
CA PRO A 219 -1.29 15.81 -22.59
C PRO A 219 -1.93 16.43 -21.34
N ILE A 220 -1.20 16.44 -20.24
CA ILE A 220 -1.62 17.04 -18.97
C ILE A 220 -1.60 18.57 -19.12
N PRO A 221 -2.64 19.30 -18.66
CA PRO A 221 -2.64 20.77 -18.69
C PRO A 221 -1.43 21.38 -17.96
N GLU A 222 -0.79 22.37 -18.57
CA GLU A 222 0.45 22.96 -18.06
C GLU A 222 0.31 23.65 -16.70
N ASP A 223 -0.89 24.11 -16.35
CA ASP A 223 -1.20 24.73 -15.06
C ASP A 223 -1.44 23.74 -13.92
N TRP A 224 -1.44 22.43 -14.21
CA TRP A 224 -1.59 21.42 -13.17
C TRP A 224 -0.27 21.13 -12.47
N VAL A 225 -0.33 21.11 -11.13
CA VAL A 225 0.82 20.71 -10.30
C VAL A 225 0.81 19.19 -10.17
N ILE A 226 1.82 18.56 -10.77
CA ILE A 226 2.03 17.11 -10.78
C ILE A 226 3.47 16.80 -10.35
N GLU A 227 3.75 15.54 -10.00
CA GLU A 227 5.11 15.07 -9.73
C GLU A 227 5.93 15.00 -11.04
N ALA A 228 5.40 14.28 -12.03
CA ALA A 228 5.96 14.11 -13.36
C ALA A 228 4.85 13.64 -14.32
N PRO A 229 5.01 13.72 -15.66
CA PRO A 229 4.04 13.13 -16.60
C PRO A 229 3.80 11.63 -16.34
N ALA A 230 4.87 10.86 -16.16
CA ALA A 230 4.94 9.47 -15.71
C ALA A 230 3.77 8.58 -16.20
N PRO A 231 3.63 8.31 -17.52
CA PRO A 231 2.68 7.29 -17.98
C PRO A 231 3.08 5.92 -17.45
N GLU A 232 2.23 5.31 -16.62
CA GLU A 232 2.52 4.07 -15.90
C GLU A 232 1.30 3.15 -15.82
N GLY A 233 1.47 1.92 -15.32
CA GLY A 233 0.39 0.99 -15.04
C GLY A 233 -0.51 0.64 -16.23
N PRO A 234 0.01 0.40 -17.44
CA PRO A 234 -0.83 0.15 -18.61
C PRO A 234 -1.62 -1.14 -18.45
N LYS A 235 -2.95 -1.07 -18.66
CA LYS A 235 -3.84 -2.22 -18.71
C LYS A 235 -4.65 -2.18 -20.01
N ILE A 236 -4.64 -3.25 -20.76
CA ILE A 236 -5.33 -3.35 -22.05
C ILE A 236 -6.64 -4.13 -21.88
N LEU A 237 -7.74 -3.47 -22.22
CA LEU A 237 -9.06 -4.07 -22.29
C LEU A 237 -9.55 -4.12 -23.75
N ARG A 238 -10.00 -5.29 -24.23
CA ARG A 238 -10.63 -5.42 -25.54
C ARG A 238 -12.15 -5.44 -25.43
N ARG A 239 -12.83 -4.48 -26.09
CA ARG A 239 -14.28 -4.37 -26.10
C ARG A 239 -14.79 -3.72 -27.40
N GLY A 240 -15.85 -4.27 -28.02
CA GLY A 240 -16.51 -3.66 -29.19
C GLY A 240 -15.59 -3.43 -30.40
N GLY A 241 -14.54 -4.27 -30.58
CA GLY A 241 -13.56 -4.10 -31.63
C GLY A 241 -12.54 -2.98 -31.39
N TRP A 242 -12.49 -2.44 -30.17
CA TRP A 242 -11.48 -1.52 -29.69
C TRP A 242 -10.55 -2.19 -28.68
N PHE A 243 -9.30 -1.76 -28.67
CA PHE A 243 -8.36 -1.89 -27.55
C PHE A 243 -8.42 -0.58 -26.75
N TYR A 244 -8.64 -0.69 -25.46
CA TYR A 244 -8.58 0.44 -24.51
C TYR A 244 -7.33 0.29 -23.67
N LEU A 245 -6.50 1.31 -23.67
CA LEU A 245 -5.32 1.44 -22.81
C LEU A 245 -5.70 2.32 -21.63
N PHE A 246 -5.84 1.73 -20.46
CA PHE A 246 -5.93 2.44 -19.18
C PHE A 246 -4.52 2.61 -18.64
N SER A 247 -4.17 3.80 -18.17
CA SER A 247 -2.87 4.07 -17.57
C SER A 247 -2.97 5.09 -16.44
N GLY A 248 -2.01 5.05 -15.52
CA GLY A 248 -1.76 6.11 -14.56
C GLY A 248 -0.95 7.23 -15.20
N GLN A 249 -1.14 8.46 -14.77
CA GLN A 249 -0.26 9.59 -15.06
C GLN A 249 -0.18 10.54 -13.87
N GLY A 250 0.83 11.43 -13.88
CA GLY A 250 1.01 12.48 -12.89
C GLY A 250 1.93 12.11 -11.72
N GLY A 251 2.20 10.82 -11.51
CA GLY A 251 3.02 10.32 -10.41
C GLY A 251 2.32 10.25 -9.06
N THR A 252 2.68 9.26 -8.23
CA THR A 252 1.99 8.95 -6.97
C THR A 252 2.58 9.66 -5.75
N ALA A 253 3.84 10.13 -5.82
CA ALA A 253 4.55 10.83 -4.74
C ALA A 253 4.31 12.34 -4.71
N GLY A 254 3.70 12.89 -5.74
CA GLY A 254 3.42 14.33 -5.86
C GLY A 254 2.35 14.85 -4.89
N PRO A 255 1.81 16.03 -5.17
CA PRO A 255 0.72 16.57 -4.38
C PRO A 255 -0.52 15.66 -4.46
N PRO A 256 -1.48 15.79 -3.53
CA PRO A 256 -2.69 14.95 -3.49
C PRO A 256 -3.46 14.85 -4.81
N THR A 257 -3.34 15.85 -5.67
CA THR A 257 -4.03 15.96 -6.96
C THR A 257 -3.21 15.46 -8.15
N SER A 258 -2.01 14.90 -7.92
CA SER A 258 -1.05 14.55 -8.96
C SER A 258 -1.47 13.33 -9.78
N HIS A 259 -1.64 12.20 -9.11
CA HIS A 259 -1.92 10.93 -9.77
C HIS A 259 -3.36 10.86 -10.31
N MET A 260 -3.53 10.24 -11.47
CA MET A 260 -4.81 10.15 -12.17
C MET A 260 -4.90 8.89 -13.04
N VAL A 261 -6.11 8.54 -13.47
CA VAL A 261 -6.36 7.50 -14.48
C VAL A 261 -6.74 8.16 -15.80
N VAL A 262 -6.01 7.84 -16.85
CA VAL A 262 -6.29 8.27 -18.21
C VAL A 262 -6.56 7.07 -19.11
N VAL A 263 -7.27 7.29 -20.22
CA VAL A 263 -7.64 6.24 -21.17
C VAL A 263 -7.36 6.69 -22.59
N ALA A 264 -6.84 5.78 -23.39
CA ALA A 264 -6.79 5.89 -24.84
C ALA A 264 -7.39 4.64 -25.49
N ARG A 265 -7.80 4.69 -26.76
CA ARG A 265 -8.26 3.53 -27.51
C ARG A 265 -7.69 3.45 -28.91
N SER A 266 -7.66 2.27 -29.47
CA SER A 266 -7.25 2.02 -30.85
C SER A 266 -8.00 0.83 -31.46
N ARG A 267 -8.11 0.78 -32.77
CA ARG A 267 -8.62 -0.40 -33.50
C ARG A 267 -7.60 -1.50 -33.64
N SER A 268 -6.32 -1.18 -33.47
CA SER A 268 -5.20 -2.09 -33.54
C SER A 268 -4.36 -2.03 -32.27
N ILE A 269 -3.80 -3.18 -31.84
CA ILE A 269 -2.83 -3.23 -30.75
C ILE A 269 -1.58 -2.38 -31.04
N HIS A 270 -1.37 -2.03 -32.30
CA HIS A 270 -0.25 -1.23 -32.79
C HIS A 270 -0.52 0.29 -32.78
N GLY A 271 -1.74 0.72 -32.45
CA GLY A 271 -2.16 2.11 -32.59
C GLY A 271 -2.69 2.44 -34.01
N PRO A 272 -2.88 3.72 -34.37
CA PRO A 272 -2.69 4.87 -33.49
C PRO A 272 -3.70 4.91 -32.32
N TRP A 273 -3.28 5.49 -31.19
CA TRP A 273 -4.08 5.61 -29.98
C TRP A 273 -4.79 6.96 -29.94
N GLU A 274 -6.11 6.94 -29.74
CA GLU A 274 -6.97 8.11 -29.57
C GLU A 274 -7.22 8.33 -28.07
N ASN A 275 -6.91 9.52 -27.55
CA ASN A 275 -7.17 9.87 -26.15
C ASN A 275 -8.67 10.04 -25.87
N CYS A 276 -9.11 9.56 -24.71
CA CYS A 276 -10.48 9.82 -24.23
C CYS A 276 -10.71 11.33 -24.06
N PRO A 277 -11.79 11.87 -24.62
CA PRO A 277 -12.10 13.30 -24.51
C PRO A 277 -12.48 13.72 -23.07
N HIS A 278 -12.69 12.74 -22.18
CA HIS A 278 -13.05 12.95 -20.78
C HIS A 278 -11.89 12.71 -19.81
N ASN A 279 -10.66 12.58 -20.33
CA ASN A 279 -9.48 12.40 -19.48
C ASN A 279 -9.24 13.61 -18.57
N PRO A 280 -8.77 13.39 -17.33
CA PRO A 280 -8.64 12.09 -16.68
C PRO A 280 -10.01 11.56 -16.22
N ILE A 281 -10.23 10.25 -16.34
CA ILE A 281 -11.51 9.62 -15.91
C ILE A 281 -11.60 9.46 -14.39
N VAL A 282 -10.47 9.42 -13.70
CA VAL A 282 -10.33 9.47 -12.23
C VAL A 282 -9.21 10.44 -11.87
N ARG A 283 -9.48 11.34 -10.94
CA ARG A 283 -8.49 12.25 -10.34
C ARG A 283 -8.99 12.75 -8.99
N THR A 284 -8.08 13.02 -8.07
CA THR A 284 -8.37 13.82 -6.87
C THR A 284 -8.34 15.29 -7.29
N ALA A 285 -9.47 15.98 -7.21
CA ALA A 285 -9.60 17.36 -7.64
C ALA A 285 -9.10 18.36 -6.58
N GLY A 286 -9.13 17.97 -5.29
CA GLY A 286 -8.73 18.86 -4.20
C GLY A 286 -8.19 18.13 -2.97
N LYS A 287 -7.32 18.80 -2.23
CA LYS A 287 -6.68 18.25 -1.01
C LYS A 287 -7.65 17.96 0.15
N ALA A 288 -8.88 18.45 0.07
CA ALA A 288 -9.93 18.15 1.07
C ALA A 288 -10.67 16.83 0.81
N GLU A 289 -10.44 16.18 -0.34
CA GLU A 289 -11.03 14.88 -0.62
C GLU A 289 -10.47 13.79 0.31
N PRO A 290 -11.26 12.73 0.59
CA PRO A 290 -10.83 11.66 1.49
C PRO A 290 -9.71 10.79 0.93
N TRP A 291 -9.54 10.73 -0.39
CA TRP A 291 -8.57 9.91 -1.09
C TRP A 291 -7.68 10.76 -1.98
N TRP A 292 -6.37 10.63 -1.79
CA TRP A 292 -5.34 11.36 -2.51
C TRP A 292 -4.62 10.47 -3.52
N SER A 293 -4.07 11.08 -4.58
CA SER A 293 -3.26 10.39 -5.59
C SER A 293 -3.94 9.12 -6.12
N ARG A 294 -5.21 9.26 -6.55
CA ARG A 294 -6.02 8.16 -7.09
C ARG A 294 -5.56 7.81 -8.50
N GLY A 295 -5.00 6.61 -8.69
CA GLY A 295 -4.46 6.20 -9.98
C GLY A 295 -4.09 4.73 -10.05
N HIS A 296 -3.38 4.34 -11.13
CA HIS A 296 -2.92 2.98 -11.42
C HIS A 296 -4.05 1.95 -11.45
N ALA A 297 -5.01 2.12 -12.37
CA ALA A 297 -6.25 1.36 -12.38
C ALA A 297 -6.21 0.13 -13.28
N THR A 298 -6.77 -0.98 -12.80
CA THR A 298 -7.19 -2.12 -13.61
C THR A 298 -8.69 -2.08 -13.84
N PRO A 299 -9.17 -1.99 -15.10
CA PRO A 299 -10.58 -2.14 -15.42
C PRO A 299 -10.99 -3.61 -15.36
N VAL A 300 -12.13 -3.92 -14.75
CA VAL A 300 -12.62 -5.29 -14.64
C VAL A 300 -14.13 -5.36 -14.81
N GLN A 301 -14.62 -6.42 -15.48
CA GLN A 301 -16.03 -6.68 -15.56
C GLN A 301 -16.55 -7.33 -14.30
N GLY A 302 -17.54 -6.70 -13.67
CA GLY A 302 -18.18 -7.19 -12.46
C GLY A 302 -19.01 -8.47 -12.68
N PRO A 303 -19.49 -9.09 -11.61
CA PRO A 303 -20.28 -10.33 -11.69
C PRO A 303 -21.61 -10.17 -12.45
N ALA A 304 -22.20 -8.99 -12.41
CA ALA A 304 -23.44 -8.66 -13.14
C ALA A 304 -23.22 -8.21 -14.59
N GLY A 305 -21.96 -8.20 -15.07
CA GLY A 305 -21.60 -7.70 -16.39
C GLY A 305 -21.37 -6.19 -16.45
N ASP A 306 -21.53 -5.51 -15.34
CA ASP A 306 -21.18 -4.11 -15.10
C ASP A 306 -19.66 -3.91 -15.05
N TRP A 307 -19.19 -2.66 -14.96
CA TRP A 307 -17.77 -2.37 -15.06
C TRP A 307 -17.26 -1.60 -13.85
N TRP A 308 -16.04 -1.95 -13.44
CA TRP A 308 -15.39 -1.48 -12.24
C TRP A 308 -13.92 -1.12 -12.50
N LEU A 309 -13.44 -0.10 -11.80
CA LEU A 309 -12.03 0.23 -11.68
C LEU A 309 -11.55 -0.20 -10.30
N VAL A 310 -10.47 -0.96 -10.28
CA VAL A 310 -9.72 -1.27 -9.06
C VAL A 310 -8.40 -0.51 -9.15
N TYR A 311 -8.15 0.38 -8.19
CA TYR A 311 -6.98 1.26 -8.21
C TYR A 311 -6.54 1.62 -6.79
N HIS A 312 -5.49 2.40 -6.65
CA HIS A 312 -5.04 2.79 -5.32
C HIS A 312 -5.25 4.28 -5.00
N GLY A 313 -5.16 4.61 -3.71
CA GLY A 313 -5.10 5.98 -3.21
C GLY A 313 -4.58 6.03 -1.78
N TYR A 314 -4.01 7.17 -1.40
CA TYR A 314 -3.70 7.47 0.00
C TYR A 314 -4.94 7.98 0.71
N GLU A 315 -5.14 7.54 1.93
CA GLU A 315 -6.17 8.11 2.80
C GLU A 315 -5.70 9.45 3.36
N ASN A 316 -6.53 10.49 3.20
CA ASN A 316 -6.24 11.83 3.70
C ASN A 316 -5.98 11.82 5.21
N GLY A 317 -4.82 12.33 5.64
CA GLY A 317 -4.36 12.32 7.03
C GLY A 317 -3.65 11.04 7.49
N PHE A 318 -3.65 9.96 6.66
CA PHE A 318 -3.12 8.63 7.04
C PHE A 318 -2.18 8.03 6.00
N ARG A 319 -1.23 8.81 5.49
CA ARG A 319 -0.21 8.30 4.56
C ARG A 319 0.62 7.14 5.13
N THR A 320 0.71 7.04 6.45
CA THR A 320 1.35 5.92 7.15
C THR A 320 0.73 4.56 6.86
N LEU A 321 -0.54 4.52 6.41
CA LEU A 321 -1.20 3.28 5.99
C LEU A 321 -0.82 2.82 4.58
N GLY A 322 -0.02 3.60 3.85
CA GLY A 322 0.35 3.32 2.47
C GLY A 322 -0.79 3.59 1.48
N ARG A 323 -0.62 3.09 0.25
CA ARG A 323 -1.61 3.18 -0.82
C ARG A 323 -2.59 2.04 -0.70
N GLN A 324 -3.85 2.36 -0.44
CA GLN A 324 -4.91 1.38 -0.17
C GLN A 324 -5.72 1.11 -1.43
N THR A 325 -6.26 -0.11 -1.56
CA THR A 325 -7.03 -0.49 -2.75
C THR A 325 -8.45 0.07 -2.69
N LEU A 326 -8.81 0.80 -3.73
CA LEU A 326 -10.11 1.43 -3.93
C LEU A 326 -10.87 0.74 -5.06
N LEU A 327 -12.20 0.77 -4.98
CA LEU A 327 -13.11 0.25 -5.98
C LEU A 327 -14.09 1.34 -6.40
N GLU A 328 -14.30 1.49 -7.71
CA GLU A 328 -15.21 2.50 -8.26
C GLU A 328 -15.94 1.96 -9.47
N PRO A 329 -17.30 2.11 -9.59
CA PRO A 329 -18.03 1.74 -10.78
C PRO A 329 -17.79 2.74 -11.91
N PHE A 330 -17.81 2.23 -13.17
CA PHE A 330 -17.84 3.09 -14.34
C PHE A 330 -18.83 2.60 -15.40
N ASP A 331 -19.33 3.52 -16.22
CA ASP A 331 -20.19 3.23 -17.35
C ASP A 331 -19.46 3.46 -18.67
N TRP A 332 -19.96 2.85 -19.73
CA TRP A 332 -19.63 3.18 -21.10
C TRP A 332 -20.59 4.24 -21.63
N THR A 333 -20.07 5.33 -22.14
CA THR A 333 -20.86 6.37 -22.82
C THR A 333 -21.41 5.87 -24.16
N SER A 334 -22.32 6.62 -24.78
CA SER A 334 -22.91 6.26 -26.09
C SER A 334 -21.89 6.22 -27.24
N ASP A 335 -20.73 6.87 -27.06
CA ASP A 335 -19.60 6.88 -27.99
C ASP A 335 -18.46 5.95 -27.55
N ASP A 336 -18.80 4.97 -26.69
CA ASP A 336 -17.92 3.90 -26.22
C ASP A 336 -16.67 4.39 -25.44
N TRP A 337 -16.80 5.44 -24.62
CA TRP A 337 -15.76 5.82 -23.67
C TRP A 337 -16.11 5.48 -22.21
N PRO A 338 -15.14 5.12 -21.36
CA PRO A 338 -15.40 4.87 -19.95
C PRO A 338 -15.60 6.19 -19.19
N LYS A 339 -16.56 6.19 -18.24
CA LYS A 339 -16.84 7.32 -17.35
C LYS A 339 -17.04 6.80 -15.93
N ALA A 340 -16.13 7.15 -15.02
CA ALA A 340 -16.21 6.80 -13.60
C ALA A 340 -17.43 7.47 -12.92
N ARG A 341 -18.01 6.79 -11.91
CA ARG A 341 -19.25 7.20 -11.24
C ARG A 341 -19.12 7.37 -9.72
N GLY A 342 -17.98 7.03 -9.11
CA GLY A 342 -17.81 7.07 -7.65
C GLY A 342 -17.63 8.47 -7.09
N GLY A 343 -17.28 9.44 -7.92
CA GLY A 343 -17.04 10.82 -7.49
C GLY A 343 -15.83 10.91 -6.56
N VAL A 344 -15.99 11.56 -5.39
CA VAL A 344 -14.90 11.72 -4.41
C VAL A 344 -14.74 10.54 -3.46
N LEU A 345 -15.56 9.51 -3.56
CA LEU A 345 -15.58 8.30 -2.71
C LEU A 345 -15.72 8.60 -1.20
N ALA A 346 -16.44 9.67 -0.85
CA ALA A 346 -16.63 10.07 0.55
C ALA A 346 -17.72 9.25 1.26
N GLY A 347 -18.56 8.53 0.54
CA GLY A 347 -19.69 7.80 1.08
C GLY A 347 -19.83 6.39 0.52
N PRO A 348 -20.80 5.62 1.03
CA PRO A 348 -21.08 4.28 0.57
C PRO A 348 -21.52 4.23 -0.90
N LEU A 349 -21.07 3.18 -1.60
CA LEU A 349 -21.44 2.85 -2.97
C LEU A 349 -22.15 1.49 -3.01
N PRO A 350 -23.07 1.25 -3.98
CA PRO A 350 -23.68 -0.07 -4.17
C PRO A 350 -22.61 -1.14 -4.47
N LYS A 351 -22.70 -2.30 -3.84
CA LYS A 351 -21.79 -3.44 -4.10
C LYS A 351 -22.05 -4.04 -5.48
N PRO A 352 -21.01 -4.58 -6.16
CA PRO A 352 -21.15 -5.40 -7.37
C PRO A 352 -22.11 -6.58 -7.17
N VAL A 353 -22.09 -7.17 -5.97
CA VAL A 353 -23.01 -8.25 -5.52
C VAL A 353 -23.66 -7.84 -4.20
N PRO A 354 -24.84 -7.18 -4.22
CA PRO A 354 -25.44 -6.61 -3.00
C PRO A 354 -25.66 -7.62 -1.87
N LYS A 355 -25.96 -8.88 -2.19
CA LYS A 355 -26.24 -9.94 -1.21
C LYS A 355 -25.02 -10.80 -0.86
N SER A 356 -23.84 -10.49 -1.37
CA SER A 356 -22.61 -11.23 -1.06
C SER A 356 -22.31 -11.22 0.43
N ARG A 357 -21.85 -12.36 0.95
CA ARG A 357 -21.40 -12.56 2.34
C ARG A 357 -20.02 -13.25 2.37
N GLU A 358 -19.20 -12.98 1.37
CA GLU A 358 -17.86 -13.56 1.27
C GLU A 358 -17.00 -13.18 2.49
N SER A 359 -16.05 -14.05 2.80
CA SER A 359 -15.04 -13.78 3.82
C SER A 359 -14.13 -12.64 3.39
N HIS A 360 -13.61 -11.87 4.35
CA HIS A 360 -12.73 -10.74 4.08
C HIS A 360 -11.57 -10.69 5.07
N GLY A 361 -10.39 -10.32 4.55
CA GLY A 361 -9.22 -10.01 5.34
C GLY A 361 -8.47 -11.24 5.86
N LEU A 362 -7.58 -10.97 6.81
CA LEU A 362 -6.71 -11.93 7.49
C LEU A 362 -6.69 -11.58 8.96
N ALA A 363 -6.84 -12.59 9.83
CA ALA A 363 -6.55 -12.42 11.26
C ALA A 363 -5.05 -12.18 11.45
N LEU A 364 -4.71 -11.11 12.18
CA LEU A 364 -3.33 -10.68 12.44
C LEU A 364 -2.81 -11.15 13.80
N SER A 365 -3.68 -11.63 14.70
CA SER A 365 -3.25 -12.39 15.88
C SER A 365 -2.81 -13.78 15.44
N ASP A 366 -1.94 -14.38 16.21
CA ASP A 366 -1.42 -15.75 15.99
C ASP A 366 -0.82 -15.98 14.58
N ILE A 367 -0.30 -14.89 13.95
CA ILE A 367 0.40 -14.99 12.65
C ILE A 367 1.80 -15.64 12.76
N LEU A 368 2.29 -15.93 13.97
CA LEU A 368 3.60 -16.55 14.20
C LEU A 368 3.59 -18.05 13.84
N ARG A 369 3.06 -18.37 12.66
CA ARG A 369 2.90 -19.72 12.11
C ARG A 369 3.43 -19.80 10.70
N ARG A 370 3.93 -20.99 10.31
CA ARG A 370 4.51 -21.18 8.98
C ARG A 370 3.53 -20.90 7.84
N ASP A 371 2.27 -21.26 8.00
CA ASP A 371 1.21 -21.01 7.00
C ASP A 371 0.78 -19.54 6.88
N ARG A 372 1.37 -18.66 7.70
CA ARG A 372 1.19 -17.21 7.66
C ARG A 372 2.36 -16.45 7.03
N LEU A 373 3.49 -17.14 6.83
CA LEU A 373 4.62 -16.54 6.16
C LEU A 373 4.31 -16.28 4.68
N GLY A 374 4.52 -15.06 4.23
CA GLY A 374 4.18 -14.57 2.91
C GLY A 374 2.76 -13.98 2.80
N ILE A 375 1.83 -14.31 3.67
CA ILE A 375 0.47 -13.71 3.65
C ILE A 375 0.19 -12.79 4.84
N GLY A 376 0.71 -13.09 6.02
CA GLY A 376 0.60 -12.29 7.24
C GLY A 376 1.93 -11.70 7.67
N LEU A 377 3.02 -12.43 7.48
CA LEU A 377 4.36 -12.02 7.83
C LEU A 377 5.28 -12.02 6.61
N GLN A 378 6.09 -11.00 6.44
CA GLN A 378 7.06 -10.87 5.37
C GLN A 378 8.36 -10.26 5.90
N PHE A 379 9.49 -10.78 5.47
CA PHE A 379 10.80 -10.19 5.77
C PHE A 379 11.04 -8.97 4.88
N HIS A 380 11.58 -7.92 5.45
CA HIS A 380 12.05 -6.74 4.70
C HIS A 380 13.46 -6.97 4.19
N ASP A 381 13.68 -6.80 2.90
CA ASP A 381 14.97 -6.89 2.20
C ASP A 381 15.84 -8.11 2.63
N PRO A 382 15.29 -9.33 2.55
CA PRO A 382 15.99 -10.48 3.04
C PRO A 382 17.08 -10.94 2.07
N GLN A 383 18.15 -11.51 2.61
CA GLN A 383 19.19 -12.18 1.83
C GLN A 383 18.78 -13.60 1.43
N PRO A 384 19.37 -14.21 0.39
CA PRO A 384 19.16 -15.62 0.08
C PRO A 384 19.35 -16.52 1.32
N GLY A 385 18.45 -17.49 1.51
CA GLY A 385 18.45 -18.36 2.70
C GLY A 385 17.71 -17.78 3.91
N TYR A 386 17.06 -16.63 3.80
CA TYR A 386 16.36 -15.96 4.90
C TYR A 386 15.29 -16.82 5.59
N LEU A 387 14.71 -17.79 4.90
CA LEU A 387 13.71 -18.70 5.45
C LEU A 387 14.27 -19.59 6.55
N ASP A 388 15.59 -19.87 6.54
CA ASP A 388 16.27 -20.70 7.53
C ASP A 388 16.37 -19.99 8.89
N ARG A 389 16.25 -18.66 8.93
CA ARG A 389 16.23 -17.86 10.15
C ARG A 389 14.96 -18.03 10.98
N ALA A 390 13.85 -18.45 10.33
CA ALA A 390 12.54 -18.54 10.97
C ALA A 390 12.15 -20.00 11.21
N ARG A 391 12.22 -20.43 12.48
CA ARG A 391 11.79 -21.76 12.89
C ARG A 391 10.46 -21.67 13.64
N PHE A 392 9.41 -22.15 13.03
CA PHE A 392 8.07 -22.19 13.63
C PHE A 392 7.92 -23.43 14.50
N THR A 393 7.49 -23.23 15.74
CA THR A 393 7.29 -24.28 16.75
C THR A 393 5.86 -24.19 17.32
N PRO A 394 5.39 -25.21 18.06
CA PRO A 394 4.11 -25.11 18.77
C PRO A 394 4.06 -23.92 19.76
N ASP A 395 5.22 -23.48 20.27
CA ASP A 395 5.34 -22.39 21.24
C ASP A 395 5.48 -21.00 20.58
N GLY A 396 5.53 -20.92 19.25
CA GLY A 396 5.66 -19.68 18.49
C GLY A 396 6.78 -19.69 17.47
N LEU A 397 7.30 -18.51 17.15
CA LEU A 397 8.39 -18.26 16.18
C LEU A 397 9.73 -18.10 16.91
N VAL A 398 10.71 -18.91 16.55
CA VAL A 398 12.11 -18.70 16.87
C VAL A 398 12.78 -18.02 15.69
N LEU A 399 13.29 -16.81 15.90
CA LEU A 399 13.95 -16.00 14.88
C LEU A 399 15.42 -15.83 15.23
N ALA A 400 16.30 -16.38 14.39
CA ALA A 400 17.75 -16.20 14.55
C ALA A 400 18.15 -14.74 14.28
N GLY A 401 19.07 -14.24 15.10
CA GLY A 401 19.61 -12.89 14.96
C GLY A 401 20.35 -12.69 13.64
N GLN A 402 20.27 -11.48 13.10
CA GLN A 402 21.00 -11.03 11.91
C GLN A 402 21.36 -9.56 12.09
N GLY A 403 22.56 -9.18 11.68
CA GLY A 403 23.00 -7.80 11.76
C GLY A 403 23.25 -7.33 13.19
N THR A 404 23.25 -6.03 13.38
CA THR A 404 23.60 -5.37 14.65
C THR A 404 22.44 -4.59 15.27
N GLY A 405 21.35 -4.42 14.53
CA GLY A 405 20.17 -3.68 14.98
C GLY A 405 19.01 -3.73 13.99
N PRO A 406 17.94 -2.97 14.23
CA PRO A 406 16.74 -3.02 13.38
C PRO A 406 16.99 -2.74 11.90
N ALA A 407 17.94 -1.87 11.56
CA ALA A 407 18.22 -1.44 10.19
C ALA A 407 18.77 -2.58 9.29
N ASP A 408 19.57 -3.49 9.85
CA ASP A 408 20.25 -4.57 9.13
C ASP A 408 19.78 -5.99 9.52
N ALA A 409 18.78 -6.06 10.41
CA ALA A 409 18.22 -7.33 10.89
C ALA A 409 17.19 -7.98 9.93
N SER A 410 16.85 -7.34 8.81
CA SER A 410 15.74 -7.80 7.97
C SER A 410 14.47 -8.11 8.79
N PRO A 411 13.80 -7.10 9.34
CA PRO A 411 12.67 -7.30 10.22
C PRO A 411 11.51 -8.05 9.56
N LEU A 412 10.78 -8.81 10.36
CA LEU A 412 9.60 -9.57 9.96
C LEU A 412 8.35 -8.73 10.23
N ALA A 413 7.75 -8.18 9.19
CA ALA A 413 6.67 -7.20 9.27
C ALA A 413 5.34 -7.71 8.74
N PHE A 414 4.25 -7.04 9.12
CA PHE A 414 2.92 -7.26 8.57
C PHE A 414 2.18 -5.94 8.33
N VAL A 415 1.24 -5.96 7.39
CA VAL A 415 0.46 -4.77 7.03
C VAL A 415 -0.68 -4.57 8.02
N ALA A 416 -0.71 -3.43 8.70
CA ALA A 416 -1.86 -2.95 9.46
C ALA A 416 -2.69 -2.01 8.58
N GLY A 417 -4.02 -2.18 8.57
CA GLY A 417 -4.93 -1.40 7.73
C GLY A 417 -5.82 -0.42 8.50
N ASP A 418 -5.69 -0.35 9.81
CA ASP A 418 -6.53 0.47 10.68
C ASP A 418 -5.82 1.76 11.11
N ARG A 419 -6.57 2.86 11.24
CA ARG A 419 -6.04 4.15 11.69
C ARG A 419 -5.52 4.09 13.12
N ALA A 420 -6.21 3.29 13.96
CA ALA A 420 -5.83 3.07 15.34
C ALA A 420 -5.81 1.55 15.64
N TYR A 421 -4.77 1.09 16.30
CA TYR A 421 -4.61 -0.33 16.63
C TYR A 421 -3.63 -0.55 17.79
N GLU A 422 -3.72 -1.73 18.38
CA GLU A 422 -2.79 -2.24 19.38
C GLU A 422 -2.15 -3.53 18.87
N VAL A 423 -0.84 -3.64 19.02
CA VAL A 423 -0.09 -4.90 18.84
C VAL A 423 0.65 -5.23 20.12
N THR A 424 0.49 -6.46 20.59
CA THR A 424 1.22 -7.01 21.74
C THR A 424 1.96 -8.26 21.34
N VAL A 425 3.19 -8.43 21.80
CA VAL A 425 3.99 -9.63 21.60
C VAL A 425 4.72 -10.03 22.88
N ASP A 426 4.69 -11.33 23.21
CA ASP A 426 5.50 -11.94 24.26
C ASP A 426 6.77 -12.50 23.63
N LEU A 427 7.93 -12.20 24.22
CA LEU A 427 9.22 -12.64 23.68
C LEU A 427 10.18 -13.11 24.77
N GLU A 428 11.11 -13.98 24.36
CA GLU A 428 12.23 -14.46 25.17
C GLU A 428 13.55 -14.32 24.41
N ILE A 429 14.55 -13.75 25.04
CA ILE A 429 15.89 -13.52 24.49
C ILE A 429 16.77 -14.71 24.83
N VAL A 430 17.35 -15.37 23.81
CA VAL A 430 18.26 -16.53 23.95
C VAL A 430 19.65 -16.13 23.46
N GLY A 431 20.67 -16.41 24.24
CA GLY A 431 22.04 -16.03 23.89
C GLY A 431 22.33 -14.54 24.09
N ALA A 432 23.11 -13.95 23.20
CA ALA A 432 23.46 -12.52 23.16
C ALA A 432 22.65 -11.75 22.09
N ALA A 433 21.43 -12.20 21.81
CA ALA A 433 20.57 -11.53 20.86
C ALA A 433 19.93 -10.28 21.46
N MET A 434 19.62 -9.35 20.57
CA MET A 434 18.73 -8.21 20.79
C MET A 434 17.52 -8.33 19.87
N GLY A 435 16.34 -7.92 20.33
CA GLY A 435 15.20 -7.85 19.46
C GLY A 435 13.98 -7.16 20.07
N GLY A 436 12.93 -7.00 19.28
CA GLY A 436 11.81 -6.21 19.77
C GLY A 436 10.67 -6.02 18.80
N LEU A 437 9.89 -4.95 19.07
CA LEU A 437 8.71 -4.54 18.34
C LEU A 437 8.87 -3.11 17.82
N LEU A 438 8.69 -2.94 16.53
CA LEU A 438 8.83 -1.68 15.82
C LEU A 438 7.52 -1.29 15.11
N LEU A 439 7.40 -0.01 14.79
CA LEU A 439 6.73 0.49 13.60
C LEU A 439 7.82 0.80 12.58
N PHE A 440 7.83 0.05 11.50
CA PHE A 440 8.93 0.00 10.53
C PHE A 440 8.43 0.43 9.14
N TYR A 441 9.03 1.46 8.59
CA TYR A 441 8.82 1.91 7.22
C TYR A 441 9.88 1.28 6.30
N ASP A 442 11.16 1.56 6.59
CA ASP A 442 12.33 1.00 5.94
C ASP A 442 13.54 0.97 6.92
N ASP A 443 14.72 0.61 6.43
CA ASP A 443 15.97 0.55 7.19
C ASP A 443 16.45 1.91 7.75
N LYS A 444 15.92 3.03 7.24
CA LYS A 444 16.28 4.40 7.64
C LYS A 444 15.19 5.08 8.47
N LEU A 445 13.95 4.59 8.39
CA LEU A 445 12.78 5.24 9.01
C LEU A 445 11.94 4.23 9.77
N PHE A 446 12.21 4.08 11.05
CA PHE A 446 11.45 3.26 11.99
C PHE A 446 11.46 3.86 13.39
N CYS A 447 10.54 3.42 14.25
CA CYS A 447 10.53 3.69 15.68
C CYS A 447 10.09 2.46 16.47
N GLY A 448 10.41 2.40 17.75
CA GLY A 448 10.00 1.28 18.57
C GLY A 448 10.90 0.97 19.75
N LEU A 449 10.82 -0.28 20.22
CA LEU A 449 11.62 -0.80 21.33
C LEU A 449 12.39 -2.04 20.90
N GLY A 450 13.66 -2.08 21.31
CA GLY A 450 14.51 -3.26 21.33
C GLY A 450 14.93 -3.58 22.74
N ALA A 451 15.09 -4.86 23.06
CA ALA A 451 15.51 -5.35 24.36
C ALA A 451 16.70 -6.29 24.23
N GLU A 452 17.65 -6.11 25.11
CA GLU A 452 18.71 -7.03 25.49
C GLU A 452 18.48 -7.50 26.94
N PRO A 453 19.16 -8.54 27.41
CA PRO A 453 18.95 -9.01 28.77
C PRO A 453 19.13 -7.94 29.84
N GLU A 454 20.06 -7.00 29.62
CA GLU A 454 20.46 -5.95 30.57
C GLU A 454 20.14 -4.52 30.14
N ALA A 455 19.58 -4.36 28.92
CA ALA A 455 19.27 -3.05 28.37
C ALA A 455 17.92 -3.01 27.62
N LEU A 456 17.29 -1.84 27.60
CA LEU A 456 16.14 -1.52 26.78
C LEU A 456 16.49 -0.32 25.89
N HIS A 457 16.24 -0.45 24.60
CA HIS A 457 16.55 0.56 23.60
C HIS A 457 15.28 1.15 23.03
N ALA A 458 15.24 2.47 22.88
CA ALA A 458 14.21 3.17 22.14
C ALA A 458 14.78 3.63 20.80
N TYR A 459 13.99 3.47 19.74
CA TYR A 459 14.34 3.92 18.40
C TYR A 459 13.37 4.98 17.92
N LYS A 460 13.90 5.98 17.20
CA LYS A 460 13.14 7.03 16.53
C LYS A 460 13.87 7.43 15.26
N THR A 461 13.16 7.58 14.15
CA THR A 461 13.74 7.96 12.84
C THR A 461 14.99 7.16 12.50
N GLY A 462 14.90 5.82 12.60
CA GLY A 462 15.97 4.89 12.23
C GLY A 462 17.15 4.80 13.21
N SER A 463 17.12 5.51 14.34
CA SER A 463 18.26 5.62 15.25
C SER A 463 17.90 5.34 16.70
N ALA A 464 18.84 4.74 17.43
CA ALA A 464 18.73 4.59 18.88
C ALA A 464 18.74 5.96 19.57
N GLN A 465 17.88 6.12 20.57
CA GLN A 465 17.69 7.37 21.30
C GLN A 465 18.22 7.25 22.72
N SER A 466 18.99 8.24 23.15
CA SER A 466 19.38 8.39 24.56
C SER A 466 18.32 9.12 25.39
N TYR A 467 17.46 9.91 24.74
CA TYR A 467 16.39 10.66 25.38
C TYR A 467 15.13 10.73 24.47
N PRO A 468 13.92 10.51 25.02
CA PRO A 468 13.66 10.04 26.39
C PRO A 468 14.17 8.61 26.61
N SER A 469 14.67 8.33 27.82
CA SER A 469 15.08 6.97 28.17
C SER A 469 13.87 6.03 28.20
N PRO A 470 13.96 4.84 27.61
CA PRO A 470 12.88 3.85 27.70
C PRO A 470 12.76 3.21 29.10
N GLY A 471 13.67 3.57 30.01
CA GLY A 471 13.77 3.04 31.36
C GLY A 471 14.62 1.77 31.48
N PRO A 472 14.62 1.11 32.67
CA PRO A 472 15.50 -0.02 32.93
C PRO A 472 15.10 -1.26 32.12
N ALA A 473 16.09 -2.15 31.95
CA ALA A 473 15.89 -3.51 31.43
C ALA A 473 14.83 -4.27 32.23
N VAL A 474 14.18 -5.23 31.59
CA VAL A 474 13.14 -6.06 32.20
C VAL A 474 13.50 -7.57 32.18
N GLY A 475 14.76 -7.88 31.83
CA GLY A 475 15.27 -9.25 31.75
C GLY A 475 14.96 -9.95 30.42
N ARG A 476 15.17 -11.27 30.39
CA ARG A 476 15.10 -12.06 29.15
C ARG A 476 13.69 -12.41 28.68
N ARG A 477 12.71 -12.45 29.60
CA ARG A 477 11.28 -12.75 29.29
C ARG A 477 10.45 -11.51 29.52
N LEU A 478 9.87 -10.99 28.45
CA LEU A 478 9.17 -9.73 28.49
C LEU A 478 8.02 -9.71 27.47
N SER A 479 7.12 -8.76 27.65
CA SER A 479 6.12 -8.41 26.65
C SER A 479 6.34 -6.97 26.20
N LEU A 480 6.17 -6.76 24.90
CA LEU A 480 6.16 -5.44 24.27
C LEU A 480 4.76 -5.16 23.72
N ARG A 481 4.35 -3.91 23.75
CA ARG A 481 3.10 -3.45 23.17
C ARG A 481 3.31 -2.10 22.50
N VAL A 482 2.74 -1.94 21.32
CA VAL A 482 2.53 -0.64 20.68
C VAL A 482 1.03 -0.36 20.58
N VAL A 483 0.64 0.85 20.96
CA VAL A 483 -0.68 1.43 20.67
C VAL A 483 -0.42 2.56 19.69
N ASN A 484 -0.89 2.41 18.46
CA ASN A 484 -0.93 3.49 17.48
C ASN A 484 -2.34 4.06 17.49
N ASP A 485 -2.48 5.30 17.95
CA ASP A 485 -3.72 6.04 17.96
C ASP A 485 -3.62 7.18 16.93
N GLU A 486 -4.12 6.92 15.74
CA GLU A 486 -4.17 7.87 14.62
C GLU A 486 -2.83 8.63 14.35
N ASN A 487 -1.73 7.95 14.25
CA ASN A 487 -0.38 8.50 14.10
C ASN A 487 0.35 8.87 15.41
N VAL A 488 -0.24 8.61 16.58
CA VAL A 488 0.48 8.71 17.86
C VAL A 488 0.81 7.31 18.36
N ALA A 489 2.05 6.89 18.17
CA ALA A 489 2.54 5.58 18.60
C ALA A 489 3.08 5.63 20.03
N THR A 490 2.47 4.87 20.95
CA THR A 490 2.94 4.70 22.32
C THR A 490 3.41 3.27 22.55
N PHE A 491 4.65 3.13 23.00
CA PHE A 491 5.27 1.84 23.29
C PHE A 491 5.29 1.56 24.79
N PHE A 492 4.97 0.31 25.13
CA PHE A 492 4.96 -0.18 26.50
C PHE A 492 5.79 -1.46 26.61
N VAL A 493 6.32 -1.69 27.81
CA VAL A 493 7.08 -2.88 28.18
C VAL A 493 6.61 -3.40 29.53
N ARG A 494 6.70 -4.71 29.73
CA ARG A 494 6.58 -5.35 31.05
C ARG A 494 7.48 -6.60 31.12
N ALA A 495 7.98 -6.91 32.31
CA ALA A 495 8.44 -8.26 32.61
C ALA A 495 7.23 -9.22 32.65
N ALA A 496 7.46 -10.54 32.57
CA ALA A 496 6.39 -11.51 32.71
C ALA A 496 5.52 -11.19 33.93
N ASP A 497 4.20 -11.18 33.76
CA ASP A 497 3.18 -10.95 34.79
C ASP A 497 3.23 -9.60 35.55
N ALA A 498 4.16 -8.70 35.17
CA ALA A 498 4.23 -7.36 35.75
C ALA A 498 3.20 -6.38 35.09
N PRO A 499 2.83 -5.29 35.76
CA PRO A 499 2.05 -4.23 35.14
C PRO A 499 2.78 -3.60 33.93
N TRP A 500 2.02 -3.15 32.94
CA TRP A 500 2.56 -2.40 31.83
C TRP A 500 3.19 -1.08 32.25
N ARG A 501 4.39 -0.82 31.77
CA ARG A 501 5.08 0.44 31.92
C ARG A 501 5.19 1.11 30.56
N LYS A 502 4.72 2.38 30.47
CA LYS A 502 4.96 3.22 29.30
C LYS A 502 6.45 3.49 29.18
N ALA A 503 7.01 3.23 28.00
CA ALA A 503 8.42 3.47 27.70
C ALA A 503 8.58 4.81 26.95
N VAL A 504 8.02 4.92 25.75
CA VAL A 504 8.12 6.11 24.88
C VAL A 504 6.84 6.35 24.11
N SER A 505 6.66 7.58 23.60
CA SER A 505 5.60 7.93 22.64
C SER A 505 6.19 8.81 21.55
N TYR A 506 5.71 8.59 20.32
CA TYR A 506 6.14 9.33 19.13
C TYR A 506 4.94 9.71 18.28
N GLU A 507 5.00 10.88 17.66
CA GLU A 507 4.16 11.25 16.55
C GLU A 507 4.79 10.68 15.26
N VAL A 508 4.00 9.93 14.45
CA VAL A 508 4.52 9.16 13.32
C VAL A 508 3.87 9.54 11.97
N ALA A 509 3.05 10.59 11.88
CA ALA A 509 2.43 11.03 10.62
C ALA A 509 3.45 11.31 9.50
N GLY A 510 4.67 11.70 9.86
CA GLY A 510 5.77 11.91 8.93
C GLY A 510 6.46 10.63 8.43
N TYR A 511 6.12 9.44 8.96
CA TYR A 511 6.75 8.18 8.54
C TYR A 511 6.11 7.68 7.24
N ASN A 512 6.46 8.32 6.15
CA ASN A 512 5.95 8.07 4.81
C ASN A 512 6.96 8.54 3.75
N HIS A 513 6.64 8.38 2.46
CA HIS A 513 7.52 8.68 1.31
C HIS A 513 8.03 10.13 1.23
N ASN A 514 7.46 11.07 1.98
CA ASN A 514 8.00 12.44 2.05
C ASN A 514 9.25 12.55 2.94
N MET A 515 9.55 11.54 3.76
CA MET A 515 10.69 11.52 4.69
C MET A 515 11.76 10.51 4.31
N ALA A 516 11.38 9.44 3.60
CA ALA A 516 12.27 8.40 3.15
C ALA A 516 11.87 7.97 1.73
N ASP A 517 12.81 7.46 0.97
CA ASP A 517 12.54 6.91 -0.35
C ASP A 517 11.63 5.67 -0.23
N GLY A 518 10.89 5.38 -1.30
CA GLY A 518 9.98 4.24 -1.34
C GLY A 518 8.53 4.61 -1.01
N PHE A 519 7.63 3.70 -1.34
CA PHE A 519 6.17 3.90 -1.33
C PHE A 519 5.48 2.82 -0.51
N VAL A 520 6.01 2.52 0.68
CA VAL A 520 5.50 1.50 1.60
C VAL A 520 4.63 2.11 2.69
N SER A 521 4.09 1.27 3.58
CA SER A 521 3.40 1.70 4.80
C SER A 521 4.29 1.58 6.03
N LEU A 522 3.89 2.25 7.10
CA LEU A 522 4.47 2.06 8.42
C LEU A 522 3.88 0.78 9.05
N ARG A 523 4.67 -0.28 9.15
CA ARG A 523 4.24 -1.63 9.52
C ARG A 523 4.68 -2.02 10.91
N PRO A 524 3.83 -2.69 11.72
CA PRO A 524 4.32 -3.42 12.87
C PRO A 524 5.32 -4.48 12.42
N ALA A 525 6.48 -4.55 13.11
CA ALA A 525 7.55 -5.46 12.74
C ALA A 525 8.27 -6.03 13.97
N LEU A 526 8.68 -7.28 13.85
CA LEU A 526 9.52 -7.99 14.81
C LEU A 526 10.95 -8.07 14.28
N PHE A 527 11.94 -7.89 15.11
CA PHE A 527 13.34 -8.06 14.70
C PHE A 527 14.13 -8.87 15.70
N ALA A 528 15.18 -9.53 15.21
CA ALA A 528 16.21 -10.22 15.97
C ALA A 528 17.58 -9.88 15.38
N ALA A 529 18.50 -9.37 16.20
CA ALA A 529 19.85 -8.99 15.83
C ALA A 529 20.88 -9.60 16.79
N GLY A 530 22.15 -9.61 16.40
CA GLY A 530 23.26 -10.14 17.21
C GLY A 530 23.35 -11.67 17.25
N ASP A 531 24.19 -12.21 18.14
CA ASP A 531 24.47 -13.63 18.26
C ASP A 531 23.47 -14.33 19.20
N GLY A 532 22.47 -15.00 18.64
CA GLY A 532 21.44 -15.72 19.38
C GLY A 532 20.12 -15.75 18.68
N GLU A 533 19.06 -15.96 19.44
CA GLU A 533 17.70 -16.11 18.93
C GLU A 533 16.70 -15.32 19.77
N LEU A 534 15.61 -14.89 19.15
CA LEU A 534 14.40 -14.42 19.81
C LEU A 534 13.30 -15.47 19.65
N VAL A 535 12.63 -15.80 20.76
CA VAL A 535 11.43 -16.64 20.75
C VAL A 535 10.23 -15.74 20.94
N PHE A 536 9.50 -15.48 19.86
CA PHE A 536 8.23 -14.76 19.89
C PHE A 536 7.10 -15.76 20.11
N ARG A 537 6.40 -15.69 21.26
CA ARG A 537 5.45 -16.72 21.68
C ARG A 537 4.01 -16.41 21.31
N LYS A 538 3.58 -15.21 21.57
CA LYS A 538 2.22 -14.77 21.35
C LYS A 538 2.22 -13.39 20.72
N LEU A 539 1.57 -13.25 19.60
CA LEU A 539 1.30 -11.95 19.00
C LEU A 539 -0.21 -11.75 18.95
N THR A 540 -0.67 -10.59 19.38
CA THR A 540 -2.08 -10.19 19.27
C THR A 540 -2.17 -8.85 18.58
N TYR A 541 -3.15 -8.75 17.70
CA TYR A 541 -3.55 -7.51 17.04
C TYR A 541 -5.00 -7.18 17.44
N ARG A 542 -5.27 -5.92 17.64
CA ARG A 542 -6.62 -5.42 17.86
C ARG A 542 -6.75 -4.03 17.25
N ALA A 543 -7.65 -3.87 16.30
CA ALA A 543 -8.04 -2.55 15.85
C ALA A 543 -8.82 -1.82 16.95
N LEU A 544 -8.52 -0.55 17.14
CA LEU A 544 -9.16 0.33 18.11
C LEU A 544 -10.24 1.14 17.39
N GLN A 545 -11.41 1.22 17.98
CA GLN A 545 -12.42 2.15 17.48
C GLN A 545 -12.01 3.57 17.89
N PRO A 546 -12.18 4.58 17.03
CA PRO A 546 -12.01 5.96 17.49
C PRO A 546 -12.92 6.20 18.69
N PRO A 547 -12.47 6.98 19.68
CA PRO A 547 -13.36 7.40 20.78
C PRO A 547 -14.56 8.09 20.15
N GLY A 548 -15.76 7.56 20.45
CA GLY A 548 -17.05 8.06 19.95
C GLY A 548 -17.36 9.48 20.42
#